data_7969b70ec48ece144264e32defc86b1f
#
_entry.id   7969b70ec48ece144264e32defc86b1f
#
_cell.length_a   1.000
_cell.length_b   1.000
_cell.length_c   1.000
_cell.angle_alpha   90.00
_cell.angle_beta   90.00
_cell.angle_gamma   90.00
#
_symmetry.space_group_name_H-M   'P 1'
#
loop_
_entity.id
_entity.type
_entity.pdbx_description
1 polymer ?
#
loop_
_entity_poly.entity_id
_entity_poly.type
_entity_poly.pdbx_seq_one_letter_code
_entity_poly.pdbx_strand_id
1 'polypeptide(L)'
;MSRARYLFVLPLLAGLALPLHSQAPAAAAPPASEPTLKQVREATSRYQDVKVALADGYKPDPSGMCVAATMEGRPAEEGAMGVHYIRPDLLGITAPPNPRVNGTSTHTDFLQPAILIYEPQADGSSQLVAVENLVFIKSWEAAGHKSPPSFQGHEFNRMQDDPATELDEAHGFEPHYDLHVWLYRENPKGMFAQFNPAVKCGDMGKMD
;
A
#
# COMPACT_ATOMS: atom_id res chain seq x y z
N MET A 1 -92.42 -34.06 17.50
CA MET A 1 -90.98 -34.32 17.27
C MET A 1 -90.50 -33.31 16.25
N SER A 2 -89.91 -32.20 16.75
CA SER A 2 -89.54 -31.04 15.93
C SER A 2 -87.97 -31.05 15.76
N ARG A 3 -87.54 -31.11 14.51
CA ARG A 3 -86.07 -31.02 14.20
C ARG A 3 -85.72 -29.60 13.92
N ALA A 4 -84.88 -28.99 14.80
CA ALA A 4 -84.31 -27.71 14.57
C ALA A 4 -83.14 -27.85 13.58
N ARG A 5 -83.14 -27.00 12.52
CA ARG A 5 -82.00 -26.83 11.57
C ARG A 5 -81.17 -25.63 12.00
N TYR A 6 -79.90 -25.85 12.34
CA TYR A 6 -78.95 -24.80 12.56
C TYR A 6 -78.33 -24.41 11.21
N LEU A 7 -78.46 -23.15 10.84
CA LEU A 7 -77.67 -22.51 9.76
C LEU A 7 -76.32 -22.07 10.31
N PHE A 8 -75.24 -22.64 9.77
CA PHE A 8 -73.96 -22.13 9.97
C PHE A 8 -73.63 -20.98 8.99
N VAL A 9 -73.46 -19.80 9.48
CA VAL A 9 -72.97 -18.64 8.70
C VAL A 9 -71.44 -18.62 8.84
N LEU A 10 -70.70 -18.87 7.74
CA LEU A 10 -69.27 -18.66 7.68
C LEU A 10 -68.97 -17.17 7.45
N PRO A 11 -68.05 -16.55 8.23
CA PRO A 11 -67.56 -15.21 7.90
C PRO A 11 -66.54 -15.27 6.78
N LEU A 12 -66.73 -14.47 5.74
CA LEU A 12 -65.78 -14.21 4.66
C LEU A 12 -64.67 -13.31 5.21
N LEU A 13 -63.46 -13.83 5.41
CA LEU A 13 -62.24 -13.05 5.67
C LEU A 13 -61.74 -12.48 4.34
N ALA A 14 -61.95 -11.18 4.14
CA ALA A 14 -61.34 -10.43 3.05
C ALA A 14 -59.88 -10.18 3.40
N GLY A 15 -58.95 -10.90 2.77
CA GLY A 15 -57.51 -10.68 2.89
C GLY A 15 -57.11 -9.42 2.13
N LEU A 16 -56.66 -8.39 2.86
CA LEU A 16 -55.98 -7.24 2.28
C LEU A 16 -54.55 -7.69 1.83
N ALA A 17 -54.37 -7.81 0.53
CA ALA A 17 -53.00 -7.98 -0.05
C ALA A 17 -52.29 -6.60 -0.07
N LEU A 18 -51.28 -6.44 0.79
CA LEU A 18 -50.39 -5.30 0.73
C LEU A 18 -49.43 -5.47 -0.47
N PRO A 19 -49.21 -4.42 -1.29
CA PRO A 19 -48.23 -4.52 -2.38
C PRO A 19 -46.82 -4.62 -1.80
N LEU A 20 -46.11 -5.70 -2.11
CA LEU A 20 -44.67 -5.80 -1.90
C LEU A 20 -43.98 -4.75 -2.79
N HIS A 21 -43.51 -3.66 -2.18
CA HIS A 21 -42.62 -2.73 -2.85
C HIS A 21 -41.25 -3.43 -2.99
N SER A 22 -40.97 -3.93 -4.19
CA SER A 22 -39.62 -4.35 -4.58
C SER A 22 -38.72 -3.10 -4.61
N GLN A 23 -37.90 -2.93 -3.58
CA GLN A 23 -36.84 -1.93 -3.62
C GLN A 23 -35.83 -2.37 -4.68
N ALA A 24 -35.66 -1.57 -5.71
CA ALA A 24 -34.56 -1.76 -6.65
C ALA A 24 -33.23 -1.70 -5.86
N PRO A 25 -32.23 -2.56 -6.19
CA PRO A 25 -30.92 -2.50 -5.54
C PRO A 25 -30.36 -1.10 -5.72
N ALA A 26 -29.90 -0.49 -4.62
CA ALA A 26 -29.23 0.81 -4.64
C ALA A 26 -28.05 0.70 -5.62
N ALA A 27 -27.97 1.65 -6.56
CA ALA A 27 -26.82 1.74 -7.47
C ALA A 27 -25.56 1.81 -6.63
N ALA A 28 -24.56 0.95 -6.93
CA ALA A 28 -23.26 1.01 -6.28
C ALA A 28 -22.69 2.42 -6.44
N ALA A 29 -22.15 2.97 -5.34
CA ALA A 29 -21.46 4.25 -5.40
C ALA A 29 -20.34 4.16 -6.44
N PRO A 30 -20.10 5.22 -7.25
CA PRO A 30 -18.97 5.24 -8.17
C PRO A 30 -17.69 4.96 -7.39
N PRO A 31 -16.70 4.25 -7.96
CA PRO A 31 -15.44 4.01 -7.29
C PRO A 31 -14.84 5.36 -6.89
N ALA A 32 -14.33 5.47 -5.66
CA ALA A 32 -13.65 6.66 -5.21
C ALA A 32 -12.52 6.97 -6.21
N SER A 33 -12.48 8.23 -6.71
CA SER A 33 -11.40 8.64 -7.60
C SER A 33 -10.07 8.56 -6.86
N GLU A 34 -9.01 8.09 -7.52
CA GLU A 34 -7.66 8.09 -6.96
C GLU A 34 -7.29 9.49 -6.41
N PRO A 35 -6.57 9.56 -5.27
CA PRO A 35 -6.12 10.84 -4.76
C PRO A 35 -5.11 11.48 -5.71
N THR A 36 -5.17 12.79 -5.84
CA THR A 36 -4.18 13.56 -6.59
C THR A 36 -2.84 13.61 -5.83
N LEU A 37 -1.74 13.81 -6.54
CA LEU A 37 -0.41 14.00 -5.92
C LEU A 37 -0.39 15.13 -4.88
N LYS A 38 -1.19 16.18 -5.11
CA LYS A 38 -1.34 17.28 -4.14
C LYS A 38 -1.97 16.78 -2.84
N GLN A 39 -3.04 16.00 -2.91
CA GLN A 39 -3.70 15.42 -1.75
C GLN A 39 -2.77 14.46 -0.99
N VAL A 40 -2.01 13.61 -1.71
CA VAL A 40 -1.01 12.74 -1.09
C VAL A 40 0.05 13.56 -0.36
N ARG A 41 0.59 14.61 -0.99
CA ARG A 41 1.57 15.50 -0.37
C ARG A 41 1.00 16.18 0.88
N GLU A 42 -0.24 16.68 0.84
CA GLU A 42 -0.90 17.29 1.99
C GLU A 42 -1.08 16.30 3.14
N ALA A 43 -1.56 15.08 2.86
CA ALA A 43 -1.78 14.04 3.85
C ALA A 43 -0.48 13.57 4.54
N THR A 44 0.63 13.56 3.79
CA THR A 44 1.91 13.01 4.27
C THR A 44 2.90 14.09 4.74
N SER A 45 2.60 15.39 4.56
CA SER A 45 3.49 16.50 4.91
C SER A 45 3.92 16.53 6.38
N ARG A 46 3.09 16.02 7.29
CA ARG A 46 3.40 15.89 8.72
C ARG A 46 4.59 14.99 9.00
N TYR A 47 4.88 14.06 8.13
CA TYR A 47 5.99 13.11 8.24
C TYR A 47 7.36 13.69 7.82
N GLN A 48 7.43 14.97 7.44
CA GLN A 48 8.71 15.66 7.34
C GLN A 48 9.42 15.71 8.70
N ASP A 49 8.68 15.62 9.81
CA ASP A 49 9.24 15.29 11.12
C ASP A 49 9.16 13.76 11.32
N VAL A 50 10.32 13.10 11.26
CA VAL A 50 10.43 11.64 11.45
C VAL A 50 9.86 11.17 12.79
N LYS A 51 9.85 12.01 13.83
CA LYS A 51 9.27 11.68 15.13
C LYS A 51 7.75 11.47 15.04
N VAL A 52 7.08 12.23 14.17
CA VAL A 52 5.65 12.06 13.92
C VAL A 52 5.40 10.73 13.21
N ALA A 53 6.24 10.36 12.24
CA ALA A 53 6.14 9.06 11.59
C ALA A 53 6.32 7.90 12.59
N LEU A 54 7.34 7.97 13.45
CA LEU A 54 7.57 6.98 14.51
C LEU A 54 6.39 6.88 15.48
N ALA A 55 5.80 8.01 15.88
CA ALA A 55 4.63 8.06 16.76
C ALA A 55 3.39 7.43 16.10
N ASP A 56 3.26 7.54 14.78
CA ASP A 56 2.16 6.93 14.00
C ASP A 56 2.42 5.45 13.66
N GLY A 57 3.52 4.85 14.16
CA GLY A 57 3.80 3.43 14.02
C GLY A 57 4.70 3.04 12.85
N TYR A 58 5.24 4.00 12.10
CA TYR A 58 6.31 3.70 11.15
C TYR A 58 7.58 3.30 11.91
N LYS A 59 8.37 2.42 11.32
CA LYS A 59 9.66 1.95 11.86
C LYS A 59 10.64 1.80 10.70
N PRO A 60 11.95 2.00 10.91
CA PRO A 60 12.92 1.53 9.94
C PRO A 60 12.61 0.07 9.58
N ASP A 61 12.75 -0.29 8.31
CA ASP A 61 12.64 -1.68 7.90
C ASP A 61 13.68 -2.55 8.63
N PRO A 62 13.51 -3.87 8.70
CA PRO A 62 14.41 -4.73 9.47
C PRO A 62 15.88 -4.69 9.05
N SER A 63 16.20 -4.27 7.82
CA SER A 63 17.58 -4.09 7.35
C SER A 63 18.20 -2.81 7.90
N GLY A 64 17.39 -1.77 8.11
CA GLY A 64 17.82 -0.42 8.48
C GLY A 64 18.75 0.22 7.45
N MET A 65 18.86 -0.35 6.26
CA MET A 65 19.80 0.10 5.23
C MET A 65 19.25 1.30 4.47
N CYS A 66 20.16 2.15 4.00
CA CYS A 66 19.86 3.10 2.95
C CYS A 66 20.09 2.40 1.60
N VAL A 67 19.04 2.19 0.82
CA VAL A 67 19.10 1.43 -0.44
C VAL A 67 19.69 2.32 -1.53
N ALA A 68 20.89 1.97 -1.99
CA ALA A 68 21.57 2.60 -3.12
C ALA A 68 21.45 1.73 -4.38
N ALA A 69 21.41 2.35 -5.57
CA ALA A 69 21.32 1.66 -6.85
C ALA A 69 22.40 0.58 -7.05
N THR A 70 23.61 0.82 -6.50
CA THR A 70 24.73 -0.13 -6.56
C THR A 70 24.47 -1.44 -5.82
N MET A 71 23.54 -1.47 -4.86
CA MET A 71 23.15 -2.70 -4.15
C MET A 71 22.38 -3.66 -5.04
N GLU A 72 21.72 -3.15 -6.09
CA GLU A 72 21.08 -3.93 -7.15
C GLU A 72 21.98 -4.10 -8.39
N GLY A 73 23.27 -3.85 -8.29
CA GLY A 73 24.19 -3.91 -9.43
C GLY A 73 24.00 -2.82 -10.48
N ARG A 74 23.22 -1.78 -10.17
CA ARG A 74 22.94 -0.64 -11.06
C ARG A 74 24.03 0.41 -11.00
N PRO A 75 24.16 1.28 -12.02
CA PRO A 75 25.11 2.37 -12.01
C PRO A 75 24.94 3.33 -10.81
N ALA A 76 26.05 3.75 -10.18
CA ALA A 76 26.03 4.64 -9.01
C ALA A 76 25.37 6.01 -9.30
N GLU A 77 25.39 6.46 -10.55
CA GLU A 77 24.73 7.69 -11.01
C GLU A 77 23.20 7.63 -10.96
N GLU A 78 22.60 6.46 -10.77
CA GLU A 78 21.16 6.34 -10.53
C GLU A 78 20.77 6.78 -9.11
N GLY A 79 21.75 6.89 -8.21
CA GLY A 79 21.56 7.43 -6.86
C GLY A 79 21.02 6.39 -5.87
N ALA A 80 19.99 6.76 -5.12
CA ALA A 80 19.45 5.90 -4.07
C ALA A 80 17.92 6.03 -3.96
N MET A 81 17.30 5.04 -3.30
CA MET A 81 15.95 5.17 -2.77
C MET A 81 15.98 5.95 -1.44
N GLY A 82 16.83 5.55 -0.52
CA GLY A 82 16.88 6.06 0.84
C GLY A 82 16.65 4.97 1.89
N VAL A 83 16.33 5.36 3.12
CA VAL A 83 15.96 4.48 4.22
C VAL A 83 14.44 4.33 4.26
N HIS A 84 13.95 3.10 4.21
CA HIS A 84 12.52 2.80 4.26
C HIS A 84 12.03 2.73 5.70
N TYR A 85 10.99 3.49 6.01
CA TYR A 85 10.24 3.42 7.26
C TYR A 85 8.88 2.81 6.98
N ILE A 86 8.65 1.60 7.43
CA ILE A 86 7.47 0.79 7.10
C ILE A 86 6.40 0.87 8.20
N ARG A 87 5.14 0.71 7.80
CA ARG A 87 3.96 0.46 8.66
C ARG A 87 3.63 -1.04 8.61
N PRO A 88 4.12 -1.86 9.57
CA PRO A 88 3.91 -3.31 9.53
C PRO A 88 2.44 -3.71 9.49
N ASP A 89 1.56 -2.96 10.15
CA ASP A 89 0.12 -3.19 10.14
C ASP A 89 -0.51 -2.97 8.76
N LEU A 90 -0.09 -1.91 8.03
CA LEU A 90 -0.57 -1.65 6.66
C LEU A 90 -0.02 -2.67 5.65
N LEU A 91 1.17 -3.19 5.87
CA LEU A 91 1.77 -4.24 5.04
C LEU A 91 1.28 -5.65 5.42
N GLY A 92 0.54 -5.79 6.54
CA GLY A 92 0.10 -7.09 7.04
C GLY A 92 1.25 -7.97 7.53
N ILE A 93 2.34 -7.35 8.03
CA ILE A 93 3.51 -8.04 8.59
C ILE A 93 3.19 -8.41 10.04
N THR A 94 3.11 -9.70 10.33
CA THR A 94 2.74 -10.23 11.66
C THR A 94 3.85 -11.01 12.34
N ALA A 95 4.97 -11.24 11.64
CA ALA A 95 6.11 -12.00 12.14
C ALA A 95 7.44 -11.35 11.70
N PRO A 96 8.55 -11.61 12.43
CA PRO A 96 9.87 -11.20 11.98
C PRO A 96 10.26 -11.90 10.66
N PRO A 97 11.27 -11.38 9.93
CA PRO A 97 11.77 -12.01 8.71
C PRO A 97 12.16 -13.49 8.90
N ASN A 98 11.77 -14.36 7.93
CA ASN A 98 12.16 -15.78 7.96
C ASN A 98 12.14 -16.41 6.55
N PRO A 99 13.21 -16.38 5.78
CA PRO A 99 14.39 -15.52 5.92
C PRO A 99 14.10 -14.05 5.55
N ARG A 100 13.02 -13.79 4.80
CA ARG A 100 12.63 -12.48 4.26
C ARG A 100 11.40 -11.91 4.95
N VAL A 101 11.27 -10.59 4.87
CA VAL A 101 10.05 -9.89 5.28
C VAL A 101 8.89 -10.32 4.40
N ASN A 102 7.75 -10.67 5.01
CA ASN A 102 6.54 -11.06 4.31
C ASN A 102 5.30 -10.46 4.99
N GLY A 103 4.25 -10.23 4.21
CA GLY A 103 3.00 -9.70 4.71
C GLY A 103 1.81 -10.11 3.84
N THR A 104 0.61 -9.78 4.30
CA THR A 104 -0.63 -10.28 3.72
C THR A 104 -1.58 -9.18 3.25
N SER A 105 -1.21 -7.91 3.39
CA SER A 105 -2.06 -6.80 3.01
C SER A 105 -2.07 -6.57 1.49
N THR A 106 -3.18 -6.01 1.02
CA THR A 106 -3.34 -5.48 -0.34
C THR A 106 -3.52 -3.96 -0.32
N HIS A 107 -2.98 -3.30 0.71
CA HIS A 107 -3.08 -1.86 0.91
C HIS A 107 -2.30 -1.08 -0.15
N THR A 108 -2.98 -0.14 -0.84
CA THR A 108 -2.40 0.71 -1.90
C THR A 108 -2.80 2.18 -1.77
N ASP A 109 -3.38 2.60 -0.62
CA ASP A 109 -3.84 3.97 -0.41
C ASP A 109 -2.66 4.92 -0.13
N PHE A 110 -2.35 5.79 -1.08
CA PHE A 110 -1.31 6.81 -0.94
C PHE A 110 -1.68 7.98 -0.01
N LEU A 111 -2.92 8.13 0.43
CA LEU A 111 -3.25 9.07 1.51
C LEU A 111 -2.72 8.58 2.87
N GLN A 112 -2.51 7.27 2.99
CA GLN A 112 -1.89 6.63 4.13
C GLN A 112 -0.84 5.60 3.64
N PRO A 113 0.30 6.06 3.08
CA PRO A 113 1.26 5.15 2.46
C PRO A 113 1.83 4.16 3.47
N ALA A 114 2.06 2.93 3.04
CA ALA A 114 2.63 1.91 3.90
C ALA A 114 4.11 2.14 4.20
N ILE A 115 4.79 2.95 3.40
CA ILE A 115 6.22 3.22 3.50
C ILE A 115 6.48 4.71 3.31
N LEU A 116 7.37 5.26 4.13
CA LEU A 116 7.97 6.59 4.00
C LEU A 116 9.46 6.43 3.74
N ILE A 117 10.00 7.20 2.83
CA ILE A 117 11.42 7.11 2.47
C ILE A 117 12.15 8.36 2.92
N TYR A 118 13.21 8.15 3.70
CA TYR A 118 14.03 9.21 4.23
C TYR A 118 15.46 9.16 3.69
N GLU A 119 15.99 10.33 3.33
CA GLU A 119 17.39 10.52 3.05
C GLU A 119 18.12 10.87 4.35
N PRO A 120 19.15 10.09 4.77
CA PRO A 120 19.96 10.43 5.92
C PRO A 120 20.81 11.67 5.62
N GLN A 121 20.87 12.60 6.58
CA GLN A 121 21.62 13.84 6.45
C GLN A 121 22.94 13.78 7.23
N ALA A 122 23.92 14.59 6.84
CA ALA A 122 25.25 14.62 7.47
C ALA A 122 25.22 15.03 8.95
N ASP A 123 24.18 15.74 9.40
CA ASP A 123 23.98 16.13 10.80
C ASP A 123 23.26 15.05 11.64
N GLY A 124 23.01 13.88 11.06
CA GLY A 124 22.29 12.78 11.68
C GLY A 124 20.76 12.89 11.65
N SER A 125 20.22 13.95 11.03
CA SER A 125 18.78 14.06 10.79
C SER A 125 18.35 13.21 9.59
N SER A 126 17.03 13.09 9.40
CA SER A 126 16.42 12.37 8.28
C SER A 126 15.47 13.30 7.54
N GLN A 127 15.61 13.42 6.22
CA GLN A 127 14.73 14.20 5.38
C GLN A 127 13.77 13.31 4.61
N LEU A 128 12.46 13.50 4.77
CA LEU A 128 11.47 12.81 3.94
C LEU A 128 11.68 13.19 2.46
N VAL A 129 11.82 12.20 1.59
CA VAL A 129 12.05 12.41 0.15
C VAL A 129 10.96 11.83 -0.72
N ALA A 130 10.39 10.68 -0.33
CA ALA A 130 9.32 10.02 -1.07
C ALA A 130 8.36 9.29 -0.13
N VAL A 131 7.23 8.87 -0.70
CA VAL A 131 6.31 7.91 -0.11
C VAL A 131 6.20 6.71 -1.04
N GLU A 132 5.79 5.56 -0.49
CA GLU A 132 5.72 4.32 -1.24
C GLU A 132 4.58 3.44 -0.72
N ASN A 133 4.00 2.66 -1.62
CA ASN A 133 3.21 1.50 -1.26
C ASN A 133 3.82 0.22 -1.86
N LEU A 134 3.70 -0.87 -1.09
CA LEU A 134 4.19 -2.18 -1.43
C LEU A 134 3.11 -3.22 -1.14
N VAL A 135 2.93 -4.18 -2.05
CA VAL A 135 2.09 -5.35 -1.84
C VAL A 135 2.85 -6.63 -2.21
N PHE A 136 2.81 -7.64 -1.35
CA PHE A 136 3.44 -8.92 -1.65
C PHE A 136 2.69 -9.64 -2.77
N ILE A 137 3.40 -10.09 -3.81
CA ILE A 137 2.81 -10.69 -5.02
C ILE A 137 1.88 -11.84 -4.66
N LYS A 138 2.34 -12.74 -3.79
CA LYS A 138 1.55 -13.91 -3.36
C LYS A 138 0.22 -13.51 -2.73
N SER A 139 0.22 -12.49 -1.88
CA SER A 139 -0.99 -12.00 -1.20
C SER A 139 -1.91 -11.25 -2.15
N TRP A 140 -1.34 -10.45 -3.05
CA TRP A 140 -2.06 -9.73 -4.09
C TRP A 140 -2.81 -10.68 -5.04
N GLU A 141 -2.12 -11.71 -5.53
CA GLU A 141 -2.72 -12.72 -6.40
C GLU A 141 -3.75 -13.59 -5.67
N ALA A 142 -3.51 -13.92 -4.39
CA ALA A 142 -4.47 -14.68 -3.57
C ALA A 142 -5.77 -13.90 -3.31
N ALA A 143 -5.70 -12.56 -3.30
CA ALA A 143 -6.88 -11.68 -3.25
C ALA A 143 -7.64 -11.60 -4.59
N GLY A 144 -7.18 -12.29 -5.63
CA GLY A 144 -7.84 -12.40 -6.93
C GLY A 144 -7.37 -11.40 -7.99
N HIS A 145 -6.38 -10.58 -7.69
CA HIS A 145 -5.83 -9.62 -8.65
C HIS A 145 -4.99 -10.33 -9.72
N LYS A 146 -5.09 -9.90 -10.99
CA LYS A 146 -4.41 -10.52 -12.14
C LYS A 146 -3.31 -9.65 -12.73
N SER A 147 -3.28 -8.38 -12.35
CA SER A 147 -2.30 -7.39 -12.80
C SER A 147 -1.70 -6.68 -11.60
N PRO A 148 -0.51 -6.07 -11.70
CA PRO A 148 0.04 -5.21 -10.68
C PRO A 148 -0.97 -4.11 -10.29
N PRO A 149 -0.92 -3.58 -9.06
CA PRO A 149 -1.65 -2.37 -8.74
C PRO A 149 -1.10 -1.19 -9.54
N SER A 150 -1.87 -0.11 -9.63
CA SER A 150 -1.44 1.12 -10.29
C SER A 150 -1.83 2.35 -9.48
N PHE A 151 -1.14 3.46 -9.70
CA PHE A 151 -1.47 4.75 -9.14
C PHE A 151 -1.12 5.86 -10.16
N GLN A 152 -2.06 6.79 -10.42
CA GLN A 152 -1.89 7.88 -11.38
C GLN A 152 -1.44 7.39 -12.77
N GLY A 153 -1.93 6.21 -13.19
CA GLY A 153 -1.59 5.59 -14.48
C GLY A 153 -0.22 4.89 -14.53
N HIS A 154 0.47 4.77 -13.41
CA HIS A 154 1.74 4.04 -13.30
C HIS A 154 1.51 2.71 -12.59
N GLU A 155 1.86 1.59 -13.24
CA GLU A 155 1.87 0.28 -12.59
C GLU A 155 3.00 0.21 -11.58
N PHE A 156 2.79 -0.54 -10.49
CA PHE A 156 3.83 -0.84 -9.52
C PHE A 156 4.90 -1.73 -10.17
N ASN A 157 6.16 -1.47 -9.86
CA ASN A 157 7.30 -2.27 -10.31
C ASN A 157 7.24 -3.65 -9.67
N ARG A 158 7.67 -4.66 -10.41
CA ARG A 158 7.86 -6.01 -9.87
C ARG A 158 9.26 -6.14 -9.30
N MET A 159 9.35 -6.37 -8.00
CA MET A 159 10.59 -6.54 -7.26
C MET A 159 10.76 -8.01 -6.86
N GLN A 160 11.84 -8.61 -7.29
CA GLN A 160 12.24 -9.97 -6.94
C GLN A 160 13.70 -10.17 -7.30
N ASP A 161 14.37 -11.12 -6.65
CA ASP A 161 15.75 -11.45 -7.01
C ASP A 161 15.82 -12.07 -8.40
N ASP A 162 16.86 -11.73 -9.12
CA ASP A 162 17.24 -12.43 -10.35
C ASP A 162 18.07 -13.68 -9.98
N PRO A 163 17.61 -14.89 -10.30
CA PRO A 163 18.34 -16.11 -9.99
C PRO A 163 19.70 -16.23 -10.73
N ALA A 164 19.99 -15.33 -11.67
CA ALA A 164 21.28 -15.26 -12.36
C ALA A 164 22.32 -14.40 -11.62
N THR A 165 21.94 -13.71 -10.55
CA THR A 165 22.81 -12.88 -9.72
C THR A 165 22.88 -13.42 -8.29
N GLU A 166 23.82 -12.91 -7.48
CA GLU A 166 23.88 -13.12 -6.02
C GLU A 166 23.37 -11.88 -5.26
N LEU A 167 22.75 -10.93 -5.98
CA LEU A 167 22.26 -9.68 -5.41
C LEU A 167 20.88 -9.88 -4.78
N ASP A 168 20.57 -9.05 -3.78
CA ASP A 168 19.28 -8.97 -3.14
C ASP A 168 18.49 -7.79 -3.74
N GLU A 169 17.94 -7.99 -4.94
CA GLU A 169 17.19 -6.95 -5.63
C GLU A 169 15.83 -6.64 -4.96
N ALA A 170 15.36 -7.55 -4.11
CA ALA A 170 14.13 -7.36 -3.34
C ALA A 170 14.37 -6.83 -1.90
N HIS A 171 15.61 -6.45 -1.55
CA HIS A 171 16.01 -5.79 -0.30
C HIS A 171 15.55 -6.49 0.98
N GLY A 172 15.66 -7.82 1.03
CA GLY A 172 15.26 -8.62 2.19
C GLY A 172 13.75 -8.86 2.28
N PHE A 173 12.97 -8.46 1.29
CA PHE A 173 11.53 -8.71 1.20
C PHE A 173 11.23 -9.91 0.29
N GLU A 174 10.12 -10.62 0.57
CA GLU A 174 9.56 -11.58 -0.39
C GLU A 174 9.15 -10.85 -1.69
N PRO A 175 9.03 -11.54 -2.83
CA PRO A 175 8.63 -10.92 -4.09
C PRO A 175 7.38 -10.05 -3.94
N HIS A 176 7.48 -8.79 -4.39
CA HIS A 176 6.45 -7.78 -4.20
C HIS A 176 6.30 -6.87 -5.41
N TYR A 177 5.22 -6.09 -5.40
CA TYR A 177 5.03 -4.92 -6.26
C TYR A 177 5.19 -3.68 -5.41
N ASP A 178 5.94 -2.68 -5.89
CA ASP A 178 6.12 -1.40 -5.23
C ASP A 178 5.96 -0.20 -6.17
N LEU A 179 5.66 0.95 -5.61
CA LEU A 179 5.68 2.21 -6.36
C LEU A 179 6.13 3.37 -5.47
N HIS A 180 7.25 3.96 -5.84
CA HIS A 180 7.78 5.19 -5.25
C HIS A 180 7.06 6.42 -5.81
N VAL A 181 6.81 7.42 -4.96
CA VAL A 181 6.28 8.73 -5.36
C VAL A 181 7.14 9.82 -4.73
N TRP A 182 7.99 10.45 -5.55
CA TRP A 182 8.97 11.45 -5.15
C TRP A 182 8.33 12.83 -4.93
N LEU A 183 7.66 13.00 -3.79
CA LEU A 183 6.92 14.23 -3.49
C LEU A 183 7.78 15.32 -2.85
N TYR A 184 8.88 14.99 -2.16
CA TYR A 184 9.64 15.90 -1.32
C TYR A 184 11.07 16.13 -1.82
N ARG A 185 11.52 15.34 -2.78
CA ARG A 185 12.78 15.49 -3.50
C ARG A 185 12.51 15.36 -4.99
N GLU A 186 12.82 16.40 -5.76
CA GLU A 186 12.73 16.31 -7.22
C GLU A 186 13.57 15.14 -7.74
N ASN A 187 12.99 14.36 -8.64
CA ASN A 187 13.69 13.27 -9.28
C ASN A 187 13.82 13.54 -10.78
N PRO A 188 15.06 13.78 -11.28
CA PRO A 188 15.27 14.03 -12.71
C PRO A 188 14.94 12.86 -13.63
N LYS A 189 14.81 11.64 -13.06
CA LYS A 189 14.36 10.44 -13.78
C LYS A 189 12.82 10.32 -13.83
N GLY A 190 12.10 11.17 -13.12
CA GLY A 190 10.64 11.18 -13.03
C GLY A 190 10.10 10.86 -11.64
N MET A 191 8.88 11.33 -11.38
CA MET A 191 8.24 11.23 -10.06
C MET A 191 8.01 9.80 -9.57
N PHE A 192 7.92 8.83 -10.48
CA PHE A 192 7.64 7.42 -10.18
C PHE A 192 8.85 6.50 -10.45
N ALA A 193 10.03 7.08 -10.71
CA ALA A 193 11.23 6.26 -10.90
C ALA A 193 11.68 5.59 -9.60
N GLN A 194 12.22 4.39 -9.69
CA GLN A 194 12.65 3.58 -8.57
C GLN A 194 13.76 4.26 -7.75
N PHE A 195 14.80 4.76 -8.42
CA PHE A 195 15.92 5.45 -7.81
C PHE A 195 15.91 6.95 -8.12
N ASN A 196 16.51 7.75 -7.26
CA ASN A 196 16.66 9.18 -7.45
C ASN A 196 18.14 9.59 -7.40
N PRO A 197 18.72 10.10 -8.51
CA PRO A 197 20.11 10.59 -8.55
C PRO A 197 20.44 11.69 -7.53
N ALA A 198 19.41 12.42 -7.07
CA ALA A 198 19.57 13.50 -6.09
C ALA A 198 19.58 13.02 -4.64
N VAL A 199 19.30 11.71 -4.38
CA VAL A 199 19.29 11.10 -3.04
C VAL A 199 20.60 10.35 -2.80
N LYS A 200 21.16 10.50 -1.59
CA LYS A 200 22.45 9.93 -1.19
C LYS A 200 22.33 9.17 0.12
N CYS A 201 23.00 8.04 0.20
CA CYS A 201 23.07 7.22 1.42
C CYS A 201 24.18 7.66 2.39
N GLY A 202 25.05 8.62 2.01
CA GLY A 202 26.22 8.99 2.80
C GLY A 202 27.10 7.77 3.09
N ASP A 203 27.67 7.73 4.29
CA ASP A 203 28.51 6.59 4.72
C ASP A 203 27.70 5.38 5.20
N MET A 204 26.36 5.49 5.30
CA MET A 204 25.50 4.37 5.68
C MET A 204 25.37 3.29 4.60
N GLY A 205 25.76 3.57 3.36
CA GLY A 205 25.84 2.59 2.27
C GLY A 205 27.16 1.79 2.23
N LYS A 206 28.04 1.97 3.22
CA LYS A 206 29.33 1.28 3.36
C LYS A 206 29.34 0.46 4.65
N MET A 207 28.43 -0.46 4.79
CA MET A 207 28.62 -1.52 5.79
C MET A 207 29.35 -2.67 5.10
N ASP A 208 30.66 -2.82 5.48
CA ASP A 208 31.54 -3.91 5.09
C ASP A 208 31.02 -5.29 5.58
#